data_7a97f8c3b2de3de1ffa3b7f1374e285a
#
_entry.id   7a97f8c3b2de3de1ffa3b7f1374e285a
#
_cell.length_a   1.000
_cell.length_b   1.000
_cell.length_c   1.000
_cell.angle_alpha   90.00
_cell.angle_beta   90.00
_cell.angle_gamma   90.00
#
_symmetry.space_group_name_H-M   'P 1'
#
loop_
_entity.id
_entity.type
_entity.pdbx_description
1 polymer ?
#
loop_
_entity_poly.entity_id
_entity_poly.type
_entity_poly.pdbx_seq_one_letter_code
_entity_poly.pdbx_strand_id
1 'polypeptide(L)'
;MTSGRRDEQSTANGYTARMTTPTHAEQYERAALLLRILELEPIEQNLYRGGNENRGGFRLFGGQVLAQGLRAACNTVEGRNPHSLRAYFMRAGDAERPVLYEVERIRDGSSFSTRRVLAIQQGQAIFSMDVTFQVSEGG
;
A
#
# COMPACT_ATOMS: atom_id res chain seq x y z
N MET A 1 -41.66 13.18 -20.20
CA MET A 1 -41.37 12.86 -19.93
C MET A 1 -40.48 12.31 -19.49
N THR A 2 -39.87 12.13 -19.42
CA THR A 2 -39.08 11.58 -19.22
C THR A 2 -38.36 11.51 -18.40
N SER A 3 -38.18 11.27 -17.88
CA SER A 3 -37.62 11.16 -17.06
C SER A 3 -36.57 10.83 -16.71
N GLY A 4 -36.14 11.09 -16.67
CA GLY A 4 -34.99 10.96 -16.48
C GLY A 4 -34.55 10.34 -15.35
N ARG A 5 -34.40 9.54 -15.22
CA ARG A 5 -34.01 8.96 -14.26
C ARG A 5 -32.77 9.03 -14.07
N ARG A 6 -32.21 9.28 -13.47
CA ARG A 6 -31.11 9.48 -13.19
C ARG A 6 -30.55 8.55 -12.62
N ASP A 7 -29.86 8.40 -12.57
CA ASP A 7 -29.09 7.62 -12.23
C ASP A 7 -28.62 7.76 -11.03
N GLU A 8 -29.04 7.76 -10.30
CA GLU A 8 -28.63 7.93 -9.16
C GLU A 8 -27.81 6.96 -8.75
N GLN A 9 -26.90 6.73 -9.29
CA GLN A 9 -26.03 5.89 -8.99
C GLN A 9 -25.43 6.14 -7.89
N SER A 10 -25.59 5.95 -7.05
CA SER A 10 -25.19 6.22 -5.97
C SER A 10 -24.09 5.81 -5.58
N THR A 11 -23.47 5.91 -5.13
CA THR A 11 -22.41 5.86 -4.68
C THR A 11 -22.38 5.51 -3.36
N ALA A 12 -22.54 4.44 -3.04
CA ALA A 12 -22.52 4.05 -1.78
C ALA A 12 -21.32 4.44 -1.23
N ASN A 13 -20.61 4.80 -0.90
CA ASN A 13 -19.44 5.22 -0.30
C ASN A 13 -19.01 6.42 -0.93
N GLY A 14 -19.84 7.15 -1.47
CA GLY A 14 -19.42 8.35 -2.08
C GLY A 14 -18.56 8.10 -3.26
N TYR A 15 -18.66 7.02 -3.97
CA TYR A 15 -17.78 6.70 -4.95
C TYR A 15 -18.52 6.46 -6.16
N THR A 16 -18.44 7.21 -7.14
CA THR A 16 -19.17 7.06 -8.32
C THR A 16 -18.40 6.28 -9.26
N ALA A 17 -18.81 5.19 -9.65
CA ALA A 17 -18.05 4.41 -10.52
C ALA A 17 -18.36 4.73 -11.92
N ARG A 18 -17.68 5.58 -12.61
CA ARG A 18 -17.90 5.81 -13.90
C ARG A 18 -17.03 4.94 -14.64
N MET A 19 -17.36 3.97 -15.27
CA MET A 19 -16.55 3.00 -15.92
C MET A 19 -16.09 3.39 -17.27
N THR A 20 -15.45 4.43 -17.45
CA THR A 20 -14.93 4.77 -18.76
C THR A 20 -13.56 4.14 -18.93
N THR A 21 -13.21 3.75 -20.12
CA THR A 21 -11.91 3.20 -20.40
C THR A 21 -10.89 4.32 -20.42
N PRO A 22 -9.84 4.24 -19.64
CA PRO A 22 -8.83 5.28 -19.61
C PRO A 22 -8.01 5.28 -20.89
N THR A 23 -7.53 6.43 -21.26
CA THR A 23 -6.66 6.55 -22.42
C THR A 23 -5.29 6.02 -22.06
N HIS A 24 -4.43 5.83 -23.05
CA HIS A 24 -3.07 5.39 -22.82
C HIS A 24 -2.31 6.37 -21.94
N ALA A 25 -2.50 7.66 -22.17
CA ALA A 25 -1.82 8.67 -21.37
C ALA A 25 -2.26 8.59 -19.92
N GLU A 26 -3.55 8.41 -19.69
CA GLU A 26 -4.06 8.30 -18.33
C GLU A 26 -3.56 7.05 -17.64
N GLN A 27 -3.45 5.94 -18.36
CA GLN A 27 -2.91 4.72 -17.79
C GLN A 27 -1.46 4.90 -17.41
N TYR A 28 -0.71 5.62 -18.26
CA TYR A 28 0.68 5.86 -17.99
C TYR A 28 0.84 6.72 -16.74
N GLU A 29 0.02 7.74 -16.60
CA GLU A 29 0.08 8.59 -15.44
C GLU A 29 -0.27 7.87 -14.16
N ARG A 30 -1.25 6.98 -14.24
CA ARG A 30 -1.63 6.19 -13.06
C ARG A 30 -0.52 5.23 -12.67
N ALA A 31 0.11 4.62 -13.67
CA ALA A 31 1.20 3.70 -13.38
C ALA A 31 2.39 4.46 -12.77
N ALA A 32 2.70 5.63 -13.30
CA ALA A 32 3.79 6.43 -12.76
C ALA A 32 3.51 6.87 -11.33
N LEU A 33 2.27 7.23 -11.04
CA LEU A 33 1.88 7.61 -9.69
C LEU A 33 2.02 6.43 -8.74
N LEU A 34 1.62 5.25 -9.18
CA LEU A 34 1.72 4.07 -8.37
C LEU A 34 3.17 3.75 -8.06
N LEU A 35 4.04 3.86 -9.04
CA LEU A 35 5.45 3.62 -8.81
C LEU A 35 6.05 4.62 -7.82
N ARG A 36 5.62 5.88 -7.90
CA ARG A 36 6.10 6.87 -6.94
C ARG A 36 5.61 6.58 -5.54
N ILE A 37 4.38 6.10 -5.41
CA ILE A 37 3.85 5.75 -4.10
C ILE A 37 4.67 4.65 -3.47
N LEU A 38 5.20 3.75 -4.29
CA LEU A 38 5.97 2.63 -3.78
C LEU A 38 7.44 2.96 -3.54
N GLU A 39 7.87 4.17 -3.90
CA GLU A 39 9.23 4.57 -3.62
C GLU A 39 9.28 5.11 -2.21
N LEU A 40 9.83 4.35 -1.30
CA LEU A 40 9.90 4.76 0.09
C LEU A 40 11.23 5.43 0.37
N GLU A 41 11.22 6.40 1.25
CA GLU A 41 12.42 7.10 1.64
C GLU A 41 13.05 6.37 2.82
N PRO A 42 14.27 5.86 2.71
CA PRO A 42 14.89 5.22 3.86
C PRO A 42 15.30 6.28 4.88
N ILE A 43 14.85 6.13 6.10
CA ILE A 43 15.15 7.06 7.16
C ILE A 43 16.29 6.51 8.01
N GLU A 44 16.20 5.24 8.33
CA GLU A 44 17.19 4.54 9.12
C GLU A 44 17.10 3.08 8.75
N GLN A 45 17.98 2.24 9.24
CA GLN A 45 17.89 0.83 8.95
C GLN A 45 16.53 0.31 9.42
N ASN A 46 15.83 -0.37 8.55
CA ASN A 46 14.51 -0.93 8.84
C ASN A 46 13.45 0.13 9.13
N LEU A 47 13.66 1.37 8.71
CA LEU A 47 12.69 2.42 8.91
C LEU A 47 12.56 3.24 7.64
N TYR A 48 11.36 3.34 7.12
CA TYR A 48 11.10 4.00 5.85
C TYR A 48 9.94 4.98 5.98
N ARG A 49 9.92 5.97 5.12
CA ARG A 49 8.81 6.91 5.09
C ARG A 49 8.14 6.83 3.73
N GLY A 50 6.85 6.63 3.73
CA GLY A 50 6.04 6.65 2.53
C GLY A 50 5.33 7.96 2.39
N GLY A 51 5.46 8.59 1.23
CA GLY A 51 4.77 9.83 0.98
C GLY A 51 3.33 9.60 0.63
N ASN A 52 2.58 10.67 0.65
CA ASN A 52 1.19 10.59 0.35
C ASN A 52 0.92 11.49 -0.82
N GLU A 53 0.90 10.93 -2.01
CA GLU A 53 0.63 11.73 -3.16
C GLU A 53 -0.81 11.63 -3.47
N ASN A 54 -1.61 12.25 -2.70
CA ASN A 54 -3.02 12.14 -2.90
C ASN A 54 -3.52 13.09 -3.96
N ARG A 55 -2.88 13.11 -5.10
CA ARG A 55 -3.34 13.98 -6.13
C ARG A 55 -4.19 13.23 -7.08
N GLY A 56 -5.12 13.81 -7.66
CA GLY A 56 -5.91 13.18 -8.67
C GLY A 56 -6.95 12.21 -8.17
N GLY A 57 -7.31 12.31 -6.95
CA GLY A 57 -8.40 11.51 -6.45
C GLY A 57 -8.10 10.07 -6.18
N PHE A 58 -6.84 9.76 -5.99
CA PHE A 58 -6.51 8.40 -5.63
C PHE A 58 -6.81 8.25 -4.16
N ARG A 59 -7.89 7.56 -3.85
CA ARG A 59 -8.30 7.52 -2.48
C ARG A 59 -8.20 6.20 -1.80
N LEU A 60 -7.36 5.32 -2.22
CA LEU A 60 -7.26 4.04 -1.57
C LEU A 60 -6.18 4.09 -0.52
N PHE A 61 -6.42 4.88 0.53
CA PHE A 61 -5.41 5.02 1.57
C PHE A 61 -5.04 3.69 2.20
N GLY A 62 -6.04 2.85 2.48
CA GLY A 62 -5.76 1.53 3.05
C GLY A 62 -4.90 0.67 2.12
N GLY A 63 -5.22 0.68 0.84
CA GLY A 63 -4.44 -0.05 -0.14
C GLY A 63 -3.03 0.50 -0.29
N GLN A 64 -2.88 1.82 -0.17
CA GLN A 64 -1.58 2.45 -0.24
C GLN A 64 -0.72 2.03 0.96
N VAL A 65 -1.28 2.04 2.16
CA VAL A 65 -0.55 1.64 3.36
C VAL A 65 -0.14 0.19 3.27
N LEU A 66 -1.02 -0.68 2.79
CA LEU A 66 -0.70 -2.07 2.61
C LEU A 66 0.44 -2.26 1.61
N ALA A 67 0.36 -1.58 0.47
CA ALA A 67 1.38 -1.71 -0.57
C ALA A 67 2.72 -1.14 -0.12
N GLN A 68 2.71 -0.01 0.55
CA GLN A 68 3.94 0.60 1.06
C GLN A 68 4.54 -0.26 2.17
N GLY A 69 3.70 -0.83 3.04
CA GLY A 69 4.17 -1.72 4.08
C GLY A 69 4.84 -2.96 3.50
N LEU A 70 4.25 -3.53 2.47
CA LEU A 70 4.84 -4.67 1.81
C LEU A 70 6.17 -4.28 1.15
N ARG A 71 6.21 -3.11 0.53
CA ARG A 71 7.45 -2.64 -0.09
C ARG A 71 8.55 -2.45 0.97
N ALA A 72 8.19 -1.92 2.13
CA ALA A 72 9.16 -1.75 3.20
C ALA A 72 9.72 -3.10 3.62
N ALA A 73 8.86 -4.11 3.77
CA ALA A 73 9.33 -5.44 4.12
C ALA A 73 10.24 -6.00 3.03
N CYS A 74 9.85 -5.84 1.78
CA CYS A 74 10.65 -6.36 0.66
C CYS A 74 12.03 -5.71 0.61
N ASN A 75 12.14 -4.47 1.03
CA ASN A 75 13.42 -3.78 1.03
C ASN A 75 14.41 -4.38 2.02
N THR A 76 13.96 -5.22 2.93
CA THR A 76 14.84 -5.86 3.92
C THR A 76 15.14 -7.31 3.60
N VAL A 77 14.68 -7.81 2.47
CA VAL A 77 14.84 -9.22 2.11
C VAL A 77 15.43 -9.31 0.72
N GLU A 78 16.38 -10.20 0.53
CA GLU A 78 16.96 -10.41 -0.79
C GLU A 78 16.74 -11.83 -1.25
N GLY A 79 16.44 -12.02 -2.49
CA GLY A 79 16.34 -13.34 -3.10
C GLY A 79 15.16 -14.18 -2.66
N ARG A 80 14.17 -13.56 -2.06
CA ARG A 80 12.99 -14.27 -1.61
C ARG A 80 11.76 -13.48 -1.95
N ASN A 81 10.69 -14.16 -2.25
CA ASN A 81 9.44 -13.52 -2.66
C ASN A 81 8.39 -13.61 -1.56
N PRO A 82 7.50 -12.64 -1.47
CA PRO A 82 6.42 -12.73 -0.50
C PRO A 82 5.58 -13.98 -0.74
N HIS A 83 5.31 -14.70 0.32
CA HIS A 83 4.57 -15.95 0.23
C HIS A 83 3.19 -15.81 0.86
N SER A 84 3.10 -15.17 2.00
CA SER A 84 1.84 -14.94 2.65
C SER A 84 1.92 -13.70 3.50
N LEU A 85 0.79 -13.08 3.76
CA LEU A 85 0.75 -11.93 4.62
C LEU A 85 -0.57 -11.85 5.37
N ARG A 86 -0.53 -11.19 6.51
CA ARG A 86 -1.68 -10.90 7.31
C ARG A 86 -1.58 -9.46 7.70
N ALA A 87 -2.64 -8.72 7.58
CA ALA A 87 -2.63 -7.29 7.85
C ALA A 87 -3.81 -6.88 8.71
N TYR A 88 -3.58 -5.93 9.60
CA TYR A 88 -4.63 -5.42 10.46
C TYR A 88 -4.58 -3.91 10.45
N PHE A 89 -5.72 -3.28 10.21
CA PHE A 89 -5.83 -1.84 10.33
C PHE A 89 -6.34 -1.55 11.73
N MET A 90 -5.56 -0.84 12.52
CA MET A 90 -5.89 -0.60 13.90
C MET A 90 -6.56 0.73 14.14
N ARG A 91 -6.26 1.72 13.33
CA ARG A 91 -6.85 3.05 13.45
C ARG A 91 -6.99 3.64 12.09
N ALA A 92 -7.86 4.61 11.97
CA ALA A 92 -7.96 5.36 10.74
C ALA A 92 -6.72 6.23 10.64
N GLY A 93 -6.06 6.18 9.53
CA GLY A 93 -4.91 7.04 9.31
C GLY A 93 -5.35 8.33 8.67
N ASP A 94 -4.39 9.24 8.56
CA ASP A 94 -4.61 10.52 7.94
C ASP A 94 -4.01 10.47 6.54
N ALA A 95 -4.85 10.49 5.53
CA ALA A 95 -4.40 10.36 4.14
C ALA A 95 -3.57 11.55 3.68
N GLU A 96 -3.53 12.62 4.47
CA GLU A 96 -2.76 13.79 4.10
C GLU A 96 -1.37 13.80 4.70
N ARG A 97 -1.03 12.84 5.50
CA ARG A 97 0.27 12.81 6.16
C ARG A 97 1.09 11.63 5.70
N PRO A 98 2.39 11.76 5.68
CA PRO A 98 3.23 10.60 5.37
C PRO A 98 3.14 9.55 6.46
N VAL A 99 3.52 8.34 6.12
CA VAL A 99 3.45 7.22 7.04
C VAL A 99 4.86 6.69 7.24
N LEU A 100 5.22 6.38 8.47
CA LEU A 100 6.48 5.73 8.75
C LEU A 100 6.25 4.24 8.83
N TYR A 101 7.13 3.46 8.23
CA TYR A 101 7.03 2.02 8.25
C TYR A 101 8.26 1.46 8.96
N GLU A 102 8.02 0.80 10.09
CA GLU A 102 9.08 0.20 10.86
C GLU A 102 9.05 -1.29 10.62
N VAL A 103 10.15 -1.85 10.20
CA VAL A 103 10.22 -3.26 9.85
C VAL A 103 10.99 -4.00 10.93
N GLU A 104 10.38 -5.04 11.46
CA GLU A 104 11.04 -5.89 12.45
C GLU A 104 11.43 -7.18 11.77
N ARG A 105 12.69 -7.55 11.84
CA ARG A 105 13.18 -8.77 11.22
C ARG A 105 12.95 -9.89 12.21
N ILE A 106 11.81 -10.54 12.11
CA ILE A 106 11.44 -11.56 13.07
C ILE A 106 12.34 -12.78 12.92
N ARG A 107 12.60 -13.17 11.67
CA ARG A 107 13.38 -14.37 11.46
C ARG A 107 13.93 -14.42 10.04
N ASP A 108 15.15 -14.93 9.93
CA ASP A 108 15.72 -15.23 8.63
C ASP A 108 16.21 -16.65 8.71
N GLY A 109 15.45 -17.58 8.19
CA GLY A 109 15.81 -18.98 8.16
C GLY A 109 16.42 -19.36 6.83
N SER A 110 16.69 -20.63 6.64
CA SER A 110 17.29 -21.09 5.40
C SER A 110 16.32 -21.02 4.23
N SER A 111 15.05 -21.19 4.46
CA SER A 111 14.06 -21.17 3.39
C SER A 111 13.06 -20.03 3.49
N PHE A 112 12.86 -19.49 4.65
CA PHE A 112 11.84 -18.48 4.90
C PHE A 112 12.38 -17.31 5.68
N SER A 113 11.85 -16.15 5.41
CA SER A 113 12.09 -14.96 6.22
C SER A 113 10.75 -14.43 6.67
N THR A 114 10.69 -13.89 7.87
CA THR A 114 9.46 -13.30 8.41
C THR A 114 9.75 -11.86 8.80
N ARG A 115 8.88 -10.99 8.40
CA ARG A 115 8.98 -9.56 8.73
C ARG A 115 7.67 -9.08 9.32
N ARG A 116 7.76 -8.21 10.30
CA ARG A 116 6.59 -7.52 10.82
C ARG A 116 6.74 -6.05 10.51
N VAL A 117 5.73 -5.45 9.99
CA VAL A 117 5.75 -4.03 9.64
C VAL A 117 4.71 -3.30 10.45
N LEU A 118 5.11 -2.19 11.07
CA LEU A 118 4.16 -1.30 11.71
C LEU A 118 4.13 -0.02 10.91
N ALA A 119 2.94 0.45 10.59
CA ALA A 119 2.78 1.76 9.97
C ALA A 119 2.40 2.73 11.06
N ILE A 120 3.09 3.84 11.13
CA ILE A 120 2.99 4.78 12.24
C ILE A 120 2.72 6.17 11.73
N GLN A 121 1.77 6.84 12.36
CA GLN A 121 1.52 8.25 12.14
C GLN A 121 1.34 8.92 13.49
N GLN A 122 1.99 10.06 13.68
CA GLN A 122 1.83 10.82 14.92
C GLN A 122 2.10 9.97 16.15
N GLY A 123 3.09 9.12 16.06
CA GLY A 123 3.50 8.29 17.19
C GLY A 123 2.60 7.13 17.50
N GLN A 124 1.61 6.85 16.65
CA GLN A 124 0.69 5.76 16.92
C GLN A 124 0.68 4.78 15.77
N ALA A 125 0.64 3.51 16.10
CA ALA A 125 0.55 2.48 15.08
C ALA A 125 -0.85 2.49 14.50
N ILE A 126 -0.95 2.62 13.19
CA ILE A 126 -2.25 2.61 12.52
C ILE A 126 -2.48 1.28 11.80
N PHE A 127 -1.43 0.50 11.61
CA PHE A 127 -1.52 -0.70 10.79
C PHE A 127 -0.38 -1.63 11.18
N SER A 128 -0.64 -2.91 11.13
CA SER A 128 0.38 -3.93 11.41
C SER A 128 0.27 -5.02 10.38
N MET A 129 1.40 -5.57 9.95
CA MET A 129 1.40 -6.61 8.95
C MET A 129 2.51 -7.59 9.22
N ASP A 130 2.21 -8.87 9.07
CA ASP A 130 3.23 -9.91 9.10
C ASP A 130 3.36 -10.49 7.71
N VAL A 131 4.59 -10.58 7.21
CA VAL A 131 4.84 -11.11 5.87
C VAL A 131 5.86 -12.22 5.95
N THR A 132 5.58 -13.31 5.29
CA THR A 132 6.52 -14.40 5.16
C THR A 132 7.05 -14.43 3.72
N PHE A 133 8.33 -14.57 3.60
CA PHE A 133 9.00 -14.65 2.30
C PHE A 133 9.59 -16.03 2.13
N GLN A 134 9.58 -16.52 0.91
CA GLN A 134 10.10 -17.85 0.63
C GLN A 134 11.13 -17.77 -0.48
N VAL A 135 12.15 -18.60 -0.39
CA VAL A 135 13.14 -18.67 -1.44
C VAL A 135 12.45 -19.07 -2.73
N SER A 136 12.83 -18.37 -3.79
CA SER A 136 12.24 -18.66 -5.06
C SER A 136 12.73 -20.02 -5.50
N GLU A 137 11.81 -20.97 -5.77
CA GLU A 137 12.24 -22.22 -6.20
C GLU A 137 12.33 -22.15 -7.59
N GLY A 138 13.33 -21.89 -8.10
CA GLY A 138 13.49 -21.63 -9.39
C GLY A 138 13.02 -22.66 -10.24
N GLY A 139 12.27 -22.82 -10.69
CA GLY A 139 11.82 -23.80 -11.48
C GLY A 139 12.24 -23.78 -12.87
#